data_3b547ac2003015a715fc6bd7c14edd69
#
_entry.id   3b547ac2003015a715fc6bd7c14edd69
#
_cell.length_a   1.000
_cell.length_b   1.000
_cell.length_c   1.000
_cell.angle_alpha   90.00
_cell.angle_beta   90.00
_cell.angle_gamma   90.00
#
_symmetry.space_group_name_H-M   'P 1'
#
loop_
_entity.id
_entity.type
_entity.pdbx_description
1 polymer ?
#
loop_
_entity_poly.entity_id
_entity_poly.type
_entity_poly.pdbx_seq_one_letter_code
_entity_poly.pdbx_strand_id
1 'polypeptide(L)'
;MRIAPRRLLALVLFLAASATAPASAQSKLKIYISADMEGIAGVVSGEQLGPSGFEYERFRGFMTNEVLAAIEGARAAGATEILVSDSHGNGQNLLIERFPKDVQIVRSWPRPLAMMEGIDASFDAVLFVGYHASTVNPQGVRAHTMSSANLADVRLNGVSVPEAGLNAAIAGHYRVPVAMISGDDAAVKEAQALLGPIEGAIVKWSYGFHSARTLTPEASCDRIREAAKAAVGRRAQMKPYVLTTPVTLDVRFKSYRPSEVLSYLPIVERTDAHSIRFRGKDMIETIRFLEFVTNYEPGLTP
;
A
#
# COMPACT_ATOMS: atom_id res chain seq x y z
N MET A 1 0.43 6.81 99.17
CA MET A 1 -0.04 5.84 98.19
C MET A 1 -0.48 6.60 96.94
N ARG A 2 0.43 6.65 95.92
CA ARG A 2 0.22 7.39 94.66
C ARG A 2 -0.12 6.43 93.57
N ILE A 3 -1.29 6.59 92.98
CA ILE A 3 -1.81 5.78 91.84
C ILE A 3 -1.34 6.42 90.53
N ALA A 4 -0.59 5.68 89.69
CA ALA A 4 -0.13 6.14 88.42
C ALA A 4 -1.19 5.89 87.33
N PRO A 5 -1.38 6.77 86.31
CA PRO A 5 -2.38 6.57 85.27
C PRO A 5 -1.83 5.65 84.17
N ARG A 6 -2.67 4.64 83.78
CA ARG A 6 -2.46 3.78 82.61
C ARG A 6 -2.69 4.59 81.31
N ARG A 7 -1.68 4.68 80.47
CA ARG A 7 -1.80 5.24 79.12
C ARG A 7 -2.36 4.12 78.18
N LEU A 8 -3.52 4.35 77.62
CA LEU A 8 -4.07 3.56 76.51
C LEU A 8 -3.33 3.96 75.22
N LEU A 9 -2.67 2.98 74.58
CA LEU A 9 -2.05 3.15 73.24
C LEU A 9 -3.09 2.77 72.20
N ALA A 10 -3.65 3.75 71.50
CA ALA A 10 -4.56 3.50 70.36
C ALA A 10 -3.72 3.18 69.11
N LEU A 11 -3.85 1.93 68.63
CA LEU A 11 -3.24 1.47 67.40
C LEU A 11 -4.14 1.89 66.22
N VAL A 12 -3.72 2.89 65.45
CA VAL A 12 -4.41 3.30 64.21
C VAL A 12 -3.87 2.44 63.08
N LEU A 13 -4.70 1.48 62.59
CA LEU A 13 -4.45 0.72 61.37
C LEU A 13 -4.76 1.64 60.17
N PHE A 14 -3.72 2.05 59.41
CA PHE A 14 -3.86 2.64 58.09
C PHE A 14 -4.13 1.48 57.08
N LEU A 15 -5.35 1.33 56.60
CA LEU A 15 -5.67 0.56 55.42
C LEU A 15 -5.21 1.36 54.18
N ALA A 16 -4.09 0.95 53.58
CA ALA A 16 -3.68 1.46 52.28
C ALA A 16 -4.61 0.82 51.19
N ALA A 17 -5.59 1.57 50.73
CA ALA A 17 -6.38 1.19 49.58
C ALA A 17 -5.48 1.32 48.34
N SER A 18 -4.99 0.21 47.82
CA SER A 18 -4.30 0.16 46.52
C SER A 18 -5.34 0.40 45.43
N ALA A 19 -5.43 1.64 44.94
CA ALA A 19 -6.20 1.97 43.76
C ALA A 19 -5.48 1.33 42.55
N THR A 20 -5.99 0.21 42.07
CA THR A 20 -5.60 -0.31 40.75
C THR A 20 -6.11 0.66 39.70
N ALA A 21 -5.20 1.44 39.09
CA ALA A 21 -5.52 2.23 37.91
C ALA A 21 -6.07 1.29 36.83
N PRO A 22 -7.18 1.66 36.16
CA PRO A 22 -7.68 0.85 35.05
C PRO A 22 -6.55 0.72 34.03
N ALA A 23 -6.23 -0.52 33.61
CA ALA A 23 -5.32 -0.76 32.50
C ALA A 23 -5.88 0.03 31.29
N SER A 24 -5.16 1.02 30.84
CA SER A 24 -5.48 1.73 29.61
C SER A 24 -5.60 0.70 28.51
N ALA A 25 -6.78 0.52 27.95
CA ALA A 25 -6.94 -0.33 26.78
C ALA A 25 -5.96 0.19 25.72
N GLN A 26 -4.96 -0.62 25.39
CA GLN A 26 -3.96 -0.27 24.39
C GLN A 26 -4.72 0.04 23.11
N SER A 27 -4.63 1.27 22.63
CA SER A 27 -5.31 1.70 21.40
C SER A 27 -4.87 0.78 20.27
N LYS A 28 -5.83 0.18 19.58
CA LYS A 28 -5.55 -0.67 18.43
C LYS A 28 -4.80 0.15 17.38
N LEU A 29 -3.67 -0.38 16.93
CA LEU A 29 -2.88 0.21 15.86
C LEU A 29 -3.06 -0.66 14.62
N LYS A 30 -3.77 -0.11 13.61
CA LYS A 30 -4.23 -0.84 12.44
C LYS A 30 -3.44 -0.42 11.20
N ILE A 31 -2.74 -1.35 10.57
CA ILE A 31 -1.88 -1.11 9.41
C ILE A 31 -2.45 -1.82 8.18
N TYR A 32 -2.52 -1.09 7.08
CA TYR A 32 -2.83 -1.62 5.77
C TYR A 32 -1.54 -1.85 4.98
N ILE A 33 -1.39 -3.03 4.36
CA ILE A 33 -0.25 -3.35 3.47
C ILE A 33 -0.80 -3.66 2.09
N SER A 34 -0.43 -2.87 1.08
CA SER A 34 -0.67 -3.23 -0.32
C SER A 34 0.62 -3.81 -0.88
N ALA A 35 0.54 -5.04 -1.39
CA ALA A 35 1.68 -5.82 -1.86
C ALA A 35 1.60 -6.00 -3.38
N ASP A 36 2.67 -5.57 -4.05
CA ASP A 36 2.89 -5.70 -5.48
C ASP A 36 4.13 -6.56 -5.75
N MET A 37 4.43 -6.91 -6.99
CA MET A 37 5.48 -7.88 -7.29
C MET A 37 6.64 -7.31 -8.11
N GLU A 38 6.41 -6.30 -8.94
CA GLU A 38 7.43 -5.71 -9.80
C GLU A 38 8.60 -5.13 -9.01
N GLY A 39 8.33 -4.55 -7.84
CA GLY A 39 9.34 -3.94 -6.98
C GLY A 39 10.09 -4.91 -6.06
N ILE A 40 9.71 -6.18 -5.99
CA ILE A 40 10.37 -7.20 -5.17
C ILE A 40 11.83 -7.39 -5.62
N ALA A 41 12.72 -7.66 -4.67
CA ALA A 41 14.13 -7.93 -4.96
C ALA A 41 14.29 -9.06 -5.99
N GLY A 42 15.12 -8.81 -7.01
CA GLY A 42 15.41 -9.78 -8.09
C GLY A 42 14.43 -9.77 -9.26
N VAL A 43 13.26 -9.16 -9.15
CA VAL A 43 12.31 -9.05 -10.27
C VAL A 43 12.83 -8.06 -11.31
N VAL A 44 12.94 -8.51 -12.57
CA VAL A 44 13.39 -7.71 -13.71
C VAL A 44 12.63 -7.99 -15.02
N SER A 45 11.87 -9.09 -15.09
CA SER A 45 11.17 -9.48 -16.33
C SER A 45 9.79 -10.09 -16.04
N GLY A 46 9.02 -10.37 -17.08
CA GLY A 46 7.73 -11.06 -16.97
C GLY A 46 7.83 -12.49 -16.44
N GLU A 47 9.01 -13.12 -16.52
CA GLU A 47 9.23 -14.49 -16.08
C GLU A 47 9.07 -14.69 -14.57
N GLN A 48 9.18 -13.61 -13.79
CA GLN A 48 8.96 -13.60 -12.34
C GLN A 48 7.53 -13.22 -11.95
N LEU A 49 6.72 -12.67 -12.88
CA LEU A 49 5.52 -11.88 -12.57
C LEU A 49 4.19 -12.58 -12.81
N GLY A 50 4.15 -13.75 -13.41
CA GLY A 50 2.87 -14.41 -13.71
C GLY A 50 2.99 -15.91 -13.83
N PRO A 51 1.85 -16.64 -13.74
CA PRO A 51 1.81 -18.11 -13.69
C PRO A 51 2.48 -18.83 -14.85
N SER A 52 2.63 -18.18 -16.01
CA SER A 52 3.31 -18.73 -17.18
C SER A 52 4.82 -18.56 -17.13
N GLY A 53 5.36 -17.73 -16.22
CA GLY A 53 6.78 -17.47 -16.09
C GLY A 53 7.50 -18.60 -15.34
N PHE A 54 8.69 -18.98 -15.82
CA PHE A 54 9.44 -20.13 -15.27
C PHE A 54 9.98 -19.88 -13.84
N GLU A 55 10.07 -18.64 -13.39
CA GLU A 55 10.53 -18.29 -12.04
C GLU A 55 9.37 -17.87 -11.09
N TYR A 56 8.14 -17.75 -11.59
CA TYR A 56 7.02 -17.18 -10.82
C TYR A 56 6.79 -17.85 -9.46
N GLU A 57 6.76 -19.19 -9.41
CA GLU A 57 6.55 -19.91 -8.16
C GLU A 57 7.62 -19.60 -7.10
N ARG A 58 8.86 -19.44 -7.53
CA ARG A 58 9.95 -19.05 -6.64
C ARG A 58 9.76 -17.62 -6.12
N PHE A 59 9.41 -16.69 -7.02
CA PHE A 59 9.28 -15.27 -6.70
C PHE A 59 8.03 -14.94 -5.87
N ARG A 60 6.96 -15.73 -5.95
CA ARG A 60 5.87 -15.67 -4.99
C ARG A 60 6.36 -15.87 -3.55
N GLY A 61 7.30 -16.80 -3.36
CA GLY A 61 7.95 -17.02 -2.06
C GLY A 61 8.72 -15.78 -1.58
N PHE A 62 9.44 -15.10 -2.47
CA PHE A 62 10.18 -13.88 -2.14
C PHE A 62 9.22 -12.72 -1.83
N MET A 63 8.17 -12.51 -2.62
CA MET A 63 7.12 -11.53 -2.36
C MET A 63 6.48 -11.77 -0.97
N THR A 64 6.12 -13.02 -0.69
CA THR A 64 5.56 -13.40 0.61
C THR A 64 6.51 -13.07 1.75
N ASN A 65 7.82 -13.34 1.60
CA ASN A 65 8.82 -13.02 2.61
C ASN A 65 8.96 -11.51 2.85
N GLU A 66 8.95 -10.69 1.80
CA GLU A 66 9.03 -9.23 1.95
C GLU A 66 7.79 -8.66 2.65
N VAL A 67 6.60 -9.19 2.36
CA VAL A 67 5.37 -8.80 3.08
C VAL A 67 5.42 -9.25 4.55
N LEU A 68 5.89 -10.47 4.83
CA LEU A 68 6.07 -10.94 6.20
C LEU A 68 7.08 -10.08 6.98
N ALA A 69 8.18 -9.66 6.33
CA ALA A 69 9.14 -8.74 6.93
C ALA A 69 8.52 -7.36 7.25
N ALA A 70 7.65 -6.83 6.38
CA ALA A 70 6.91 -5.61 6.66
C ALA A 70 5.94 -5.78 7.86
N ILE A 71 5.26 -6.94 7.96
CA ILE A 71 4.40 -7.28 9.09
C ILE A 71 5.21 -7.33 10.39
N GLU A 72 6.35 -7.99 10.39
CA GLU A 72 7.25 -8.07 11.55
C GLU A 72 7.71 -6.69 12.01
N GLY A 73 8.13 -5.84 11.07
CA GLY A 73 8.52 -4.46 11.34
C GLY A 73 7.38 -3.63 11.92
N ALA A 74 6.18 -3.71 11.33
CA ALA A 74 5.00 -3.02 11.82
C ALA A 74 4.62 -3.46 13.25
N ARG A 75 4.66 -4.76 13.53
CA ARG A 75 4.40 -5.32 14.87
C ARG A 75 5.45 -4.89 15.89
N ALA A 76 6.71 -4.84 15.50
CA ALA A 76 7.79 -4.33 16.35
C ALA A 76 7.60 -2.85 16.73
N ALA A 77 6.83 -2.09 15.95
CA ALA A 77 6.42 -0.72 16.24
C ALA A 77 5.02 -0.60 16.87
N GLY A 78 4.40 -1.73 17.28
CA GLY A 78 3.15 -1.76 18.04
C GLY A 78 1.89 -2.03 17.22
N ALA A 79 1.96 -2.37 15.93
CA ALA A 79 0.79 -2.74 15.14
C ALA A 79 0.09 -3.98 15.74
N THR A 80 -1.22 -3.87 15.94
CA THR A 80 -2.06 -4.92 16.55
C THR A 80 -3.02 -5.56 15.55
N GLU A 81 -3.38 -4.84 14.48
CA GLU A 81 -4.25 -5.34 13.41
C GLU A 81 -3.58 -5.06 12.06
N ILE A 82 -3.56 -6.06 11.19
CA ILE A 82 -2.95 -5.94 9.86
C ILE A 82 -3.87 -6.55 8.81
N LEU A 83 -4.17 -5.76 7.78
CA LEU A 83 -4.82 -6.21 6.55
C LEU A 83 -3.82 -6.10 5.41
N VAL A 84 -3.67 -7.18 4.64
CA VAL A 84 -2.80 -7.23 3.45
C VAL A 84 -3.69 -7.31 2.22
N SER A 85 -3.38 -6.54 1.18
CA SER A 85 -3.95 -6.69 -0.16
C SER A 85 -2.90 -7.30 -1.08
N ASP A 86 -3.19 -8.45 -1.66
CA ASP A 86 -2.44 -9.02 -2.78
C ASP A 86 -2.83 -8.25 -4.03
N SER A 87 -1.97 -7.33 -4.46
CA SER A 87 -2.30 -6.28 -5.40
C SER A 87 -1.64 -6.43 -6.78
N HIS A 88 -0.90 -7.52 -6.99
CA HIS A 88 -0.23 -7.80 -8.26
C HIS A 88 -1.06 -8.72 -9.18
N GLY A 89 -1.06 -8.42 -10.46
CA GLY A 89 -1.54 -9.30 -11.52
C GLY A 89 -2.94 -9.88 -11.24
N ASN A 90 -3.04 -11.20 -11.03
CA ASN A 90 -4.31 -11.87 -10.73
C ASN A 90 -4.76 -11.75 -9.25
N GLY A 91 -3.98 -11.11 -8.37
CA GLY A 91 -4.28 -10.99 -6.94
C GLY A 91 -4.24 -12.32 -6.17
N GLN A 92 -3.43 -13.29 -6.62
CA GLN A 92 -3.30 -14.63 -6.03
C GLN A 92 -1.84 -15.05 -5.86
N ASN A 93 -0.96 -14.08 -5.61
CA ASN A 93 0.49 -14.27 -5.60
C ASN A 93 1.01 -14.71 -4.22
N LEU A 94 0.44 -14.17 -3.15
CA LEU A 94 0.88 -14.46 -1.78
C LEU A 94 0.56 -15.91 -1.37
N LEU A 95 1.53 -16.56 -0.72
CA LEU A 95 1.38 -17.91 -0.14
C LEU A 95 0.68 -17.80 1.21
N ILE A 96 -0.66 -17.82 1.19
CA ILE A 96 -1.51 -17.48 2.33
C ILE A 96 -1.29 -18.35 3.56
N GLU A 97 -0.90 -19.61 3.38
CA GLU A 97 -0.60 -20.57 4.45
C GLU A 97 0.63 -20.19 5.29
N ARG A 98 1.42 -19.22 4.83
CA ARG A 98 2.62 -18.73 5.53
C ARG A 98 2.36 -17.56 6.47
N PHE A 99 1.16 -16.96 6.39
CA PHE A 99 0.81 -15.79 7.19
C PHE A 99 0.38 -16.15 8.60
N PRO A 100 0.65 -15.27 9.58
CA PRO A 100 0.09 -15.41 10.93
C PRO A 100 -1.44 -15.46 10.88
N LYS A 101 -2.05 -16.29 11.74
CA LYS A 101 -3.50 -16.58 11.76
C LYS A 101 -4.41 -15.36 12.00
N ASP A 102 -3.86 -14.29 12.52
CA ASP A 102 -4.55 -13.03 12.84
C ASP A 102 -4.40 -11.96 11.74
N VAL A 103 -3.70 -12.27 10.65
CA VAL A 103 -3.60 -11.41 9.46
C VAL A 103 -4.69 -11.79 8.47
N GLN A 104 -5.40 -10.79 7.96
CA GLN A 104 -6.38 -10.96 6.90
C GLN A 104 -5.76 -10.58 5.55
N ILE A 105 -6.18 -11.24 4.46
CA ILE A 105 -5.64 -11.03 3.13
C ILE A 105 -6.78 -10.84 2.12
N VAL A 106 -6.76 -9.73 1.40
CA VAL A 106 -7.64 -9.48 0.24
C VAL A 106 -7.01 -10.12 -0.99
N ARG A 107 -7.79 -10.91 -1.74
CA ARG A 107 -7.30 -11.66 -2.92
C ARG A 107 -8.22 -11.52 -4.11
N SER A 108 -7.62 -11.64 -5.31
CA SER A 108 -8.29 -11.71 -6.62
C SER A 108 -9.04 -10.43 -7.02
N TRP A 109 -9.61 -10.41 -8.18
CA TRP A 109 -10.30 -9.30 -8.83
C TRP A 109 -11.68 -9.72 -9.36
N PRO A 110 -12.63 -8.78 -9.68
CA PRO A 110 -12.51 -7.32 -9.55
C PRO A 110 -12.75 -6.81 -8.12
N ARG A 111 -12.27 -5.57 -7.82
CA ARG A 111 -12.41 -4.92 -6.51
C ARG A 111 -12.80 -3.45 -6.66
N PRO A 112 -13.82 -2.94 -5.95
CA PRO A 112 -14.26 -1.55 -6.08
C PRO A 112 -13.20 -0.49 -5.76
N LEU A 113 -12.22 -0.80 -4.90
CA LEU A 113 -11.12 0.10 -4.51
C LEU A 113 -9.77 -0.39 -5.05
N ALA A 114 -9.76 -1.19 -6.11
CA ALA A 114 -8.54 -1.69 -6.74
C ALA A 114 -7.58 -2.33 -5.73
N MET A 115 -6.30 -1.97 -5.80
CA MET A 115 -5.23 -2.46 -4.92
C MET A 115 -5.44 -2.11 -3.44
N MET A 116 -6.40 -1.22 -3.12
CA MET A 116 -6.67 -0.73 -1.76
C MET A 116 -8.00 -1.25 -1.18
N GLU A 117 -8.56 -2.32 -1.75
CA GLU A 117 -9.82 -2.89 -1.25
C GLU A 117 -9.74 -3.28 0.23
N GLY A 118 -10.76 -2.90 0.99
CA GLY A 118 -10.84 -3.13 2.42
C GLY A 118 -10.23 -2.02 3.29
N ILE A 119 -9.66 -0.96 2.69
CA ILE A 119 -9.20 0.22 3.45
C ILE A 119 -10.40 1.08 3.89
N ASP A 120 -10.31 1.61 5.10
CA ASP A 120 -11.25 2.58 5.64
C ASP A 120 -10.55 3.57 6.61
N ALA A 121 -11.31 4.51 7.18
CA ALA A 121 -10.78 5.53 8.10
C ALA A 121 -10.30 4.98 9.47
N SER A 122 -10.44 3.69 9.73
CA SER A 122 -9.95 3.06 10.97
C SER A 122 -8.48 2.66 10.92
N PHE A 123 -7.85 2.74 9.75
CA PHE A 123 -6.43 2.47 9.61
C PHE A 123 -5.57 3.66 10.03
N ASP A 124 -4.43 3.38 10.64
CA ASP A 124 -3.48 4.39 11.10
C ASP A 124 -2.39 4.74 10.06
N ALA A 125 -2.05 3.80 9.20
CA ALA A 125 -1.10 4.01 8.11
C ALA A 125 -1.18 2.90 7.03
N VAL A 126 -0.63 3.22 5.85
CA VAL A 126 -0.44 2.31 4.73
C VAL A 126 1.05 2.06 4.49
N LEU A 127 1.42 0.82 4.21
CA LEU A 127 2.74 0.41 3.73
C LEU A 127 2.59 -0.19 2.32
N PHE A 128 3.39 0.27 1.38
CA PHE A 128 3.51 -0.29 0.03
C PHE A 128 4.73 -1.20 -0.05
N VAL A 129 4.53 -2.46 -0.41
CA VAL A 129 5.60 -3.46 -0.55
C VAL A 129 5.69 -3.93 -1.99
N GLY A 130 6.89 -3.89 -2.55
CA GLY A 130 7.15 -4.39 -3.89
C GLY A 130 6.63 -3.51 -5.04
N TYR A 131 6.51 -2.21 -4.83
CA TYR A 131 6.00 -1.24 -5.81
C TYR A 131 7.07 -0.82 -6.83
N HIS A 132 6.61 -0.30 -7.95
CA HIS A 132 7.41 0.15 -9.09
C HIS A 132 7.07 1.60 -9.49
N ALA A 133 7.88 2.16 -10.40
CA ALA A 133 7.68 3.50 -10.90
C ALA A 133 6.55 3.58 -11.95
N SER A 134 6.07 4.80 -12.24
CA SER A 134 4.99 5.07 -13.20
C SER A 134 5.39 4.75 -14.65
N THR A 135 4.37 4.61 -15.52
CA THR A 135 4.53 4.41 -16.97
C THR A 135 5.45 5.44 -17.64
N VAL A 136 5.45 6.68 -17.15
CA VAL A 136 6.22 7.78 -17.74
C VAL A 136 7.64 7.91 -17.17
N ASN A 137 8.01 7.07 -16.20
CA ASN A 137 9.34 7.10 -15.61
C ASN A 137 10.32 6.22 -16.41
N PRO A 138 11.31 6.80 -17.12
CA PRO A 138 12.22 6.02 -17.95
C PRO A 138 13.30 5.27 -17.15
N GLN A 139 13.37 5.48 -15.84
CA GLN A 139 14.41 4.92 -14.98
C GLN A 139 13.92 3.73 -14.12
N GLY A 140 12.61 3.40 -14.15
CA GLY A 140 12.05 2.34 -13.32
C GLY A 140 12.20 0.94 -13.94
N VAL A 141 12.44 -0.06 -13.09
CA VAL A 141 12.36 -1.46 -13.47
C VAL A 141 10.90 -1.83 -13.61
N ARG A 142 10.48 -2.41 -14.75
CA ARG A 142 9.09 -2.81 -15.02
C ARG A 142 8.06 -1.68 -14.84
N ALA A 143 8.49 -0.44 -14.99
CA ALA A 143 7.70 0.78 -14.78
C ALA A 143 6.39 0.79 -15.60
N HIS A 144 5.26 0.95 -14.93
CA HIS A 144 3.94 1.11 -15.55
C HIS A 144 2.93 1.68 -14.54
N THR A 145 1.71 1.91 -14.96
CA THR A 145 0.57 2.25 -14.08
C THR A 145 -0.63 1.43 -14.54
N MET A 146 -1.09 0.51 -13.73
CA MET A 146 -2.20 -0.44 -13.92
C MET A 146 -2.03 -1.44 -15.06
N SER A 147 -1.49 -1.04 -16.21
CA SER A 147 -1.32 -1.94 -17.35
C SER A 147 -0.13 -1.53 -18.20
N SER A 148 0.95 -2.31 -18.15
CA SER A 148 2.11 -2.13 -19.03
C SER A 148 1.79 -2.37 -20.52
N ALA A 149 0.76 -3.16 -20.81
CA ALA A 149 0.35 -3.46 -22.17
C ALA A 149 -0.49 -2.34 -22.80
N ASN A 150 -1.43 -1.76 -22.05
CA ASN A 150 -2.51 -0.94 -22.61
C ASN A 150 -2.38 0.55 -22.32
N LEU A 151 -1.76 0.95 -21.21
CA LEU A 151 -1.73 2.34 -20.76
C LEU A 151 -0.36 2.99 -21.01
N ALA A 152 -0.38 4.24 -21.49
CA ALA A 152 0.80 5.05 -21.73
C ALA A 152 0.96 6.15 -20.68
N ASP A 153 -0.12 6.60 -20.03
CA ASP A 153 -0.09 7.56 -18.92
C ASP A 153 -1.41 7.50 -18.14
N VAL A 154 -1.33 7.73 -16.85
CA VAL A 154 -2.49 7.92 -15.96
C VAL A 154 -2.23 9.14 -15.10
N ARG A 155 -3.16 10.10 -15.11
CA ARG A 155 -3.02 11.35 -14.36
C ARG A 155 -4.19 11.58 -13.43
N LEU A 156 -3.88 12.08 -12.25
CA LEU A 156 -4.85 12.62 -11.30
C LEU A 156 -4.65 14.14 -11.19
N ASN A 157 -5.70 14.92 -11.46
CA ASN A 157 -5.66 16.39 -11.45
C ASN A 157 -4.47 16.96 -12.25
N GLY A 158 -4.17 16.35 -13.40
CA GLY A 158 -3.11 16.77 -14.31
C GLY A 158 -1.70 16.26 -13.99
N VAL A 159 -1.50 15.57 -12.86
CA VAL A 159 -0.21 14.99 -12.45
C VAL A 159 -0.16 13.51 -12.84
N SER A 160 0.84 13.10 -13.64
CA SER A 160 1.11 11.66 -13.90
C SER A 160 1.46 10.95 -12.61
N VAL A 161 0.82 9.81 -12.35
CA VAL A 161 0.97 9.09 -11.08
C VAL A 161 1.39 7.64 -11.28
N PRO A 162 2.28 7.11 -10.42
CA PRO A 162 2.47 5.68 -10.26
C PRO A 162 1.27 5.06 -9.54
N GLU A 163 1.19 3.75 -9.48
CA GLU A 163 0.20 3.05 -8.66
C GLU A 163 0.27 3.45 -7.18
N ALA A 164 1.47 3.71 -6.67
CA ALA A 164 1.64 4.29 -5.34
C ALA A 164 0.89 5.62 -5.17
N GLY A 165 0.83 6.46 -6.21
CA GLY A 165 0.09 7.72 -6.21
C GLY A 165 -1.43 7.52 -6.26
N LEU A 166 -1.93 6.58 -7.10
CA LEU A 166 -3.34 6.19 -7.15
C LEU A 166 -3.80 5.68 -5.77
N ASN A 167 -3.03 4.76 -5.20
CA ASN A 167 -3.34 4.11 -3.95
C ASN A 167 -3.21 5.05 -2.75
N ALA A 168 -2.24 5.96 -2.77
CA ALA A 168 -2.13 7.03 -1.78
C ALA A 168 -3.32 7.99 -1.82
N ALA A 169 -3.86 8.29 -3.01
CA ALA A 169 -5.05 9.12 -3.14
C ALA A 169 -6.31 8.42 -2.61
N ILE A 170 -6.42 7.09 -2.78
CA ILE A 170 -7.50 6.29 -2.17
C ILE A 170 -7.37 6.32 -0.64
N ALA A 171 -6.18 6.05 -0.10
CA ALA A 171 -5.92 6.14 1.34
C ALA A 171 -6.19 7.56 1.87
N GLY A 172 -5.80 8.59 1.11
CA GLY A 172 -6.02 10.00 1.42
C GLY A 172 -7.49 10.40 1.48
N HIS A 173 -8.37 9.77 0.69
CA HIS A 173 -9.82 9.93 0.78
C HIS A 173 -10.32 9.57 2.19
N TYR A 174 -9.77 8.52 2.80
CA TYR A 174 -10.06 8.08 4.17
C TYR A 174 -9.19 8.77 5.24
N ARG A 175 -8.35 9.76 4.84
CA ARG A 175 -7.42 10.46 5.73
C ARG A 175 -6.32 9.57 6.32
N VAL A 176 -6.02 8.45 5.69
CA VAL A 176 -4.96 7.53 6.08
C VAL A 176 -3.65 7.89 5.35
N PRO A 177 -2.53 8.11 6.05
CA PRO A 177 -1.26 8.41 5.41
C PRO A 177 -0.58 7.15 4.89
N VAL A 178 0.16 7.29 3.78
CA VAL A 178 1.19 6.32 3.40
C VAL A 178 2.44 6.60 4.23
N ALA A 179 3.01 5.57 4.83
CA ALA A 179 4.19 5.72 5.70
C ALA A 179 5.47 5.09 5.12
N MET A 180 5.35 4.06 4.26
CA MET A 180 6.49 3.37 3.66
C MET A 180 6.20 2.94 2.22
N ILE A 181 7.27 2.88 1.42
CA ILE A 181 7.30 2.18 0.13
C ILE A 181 8.58 1.34 0.03
N SER A 182 8.47 0.11 -0.50
CA SER A 182 9.61 -0.67 -0.97
C SER A 182 9.54 -0.91 -2.47
N GLY A 183 10.70 -0.94 -3.14
CA GLY A 183 10.81 -1.14 -4.57
C GLY A 183 12.20 -0.82 -5.09
N ASP A 184 12.29 -0.47 -6.38
CA ASP A 184 13.52 0.07 -6.95
C ASP A 184 13.75 1.54 -6.54
N ASP A 185 14.95 2.04 -6.81
CA ASP A 185 15.35 3.41 -6.47
C ASP A 185 14.51 4.48 -7.18
N ALA A 186 14.03 4.21 -8.40
CA ALA A 186 13.17 5.13 -9.15
C ALA A 186 11.76 5.19 -8.51
N ALA A 187 11.17 4.05 -8.14
CA ALA A 187 9.88 3.97 -7.48
C ALA A 187 9.88 4.70 -6.13
N VAL A 188 10.89 4.45 -5.30
CA VAL A 188 11.03 5.11 -4.00
C VAL A 188 11.16 6.62 -4.15
N LYS A 189 12.01 7.08 -5.07
CA LYS A 189 12.22 8.50 -5.35
C LYS A 189 10.95 9.18 -5.86
N GLU A 190 10.23 8.54 -6.78
CA GLU A 190 8.98 9.06 -7.34
C GLU A 190 7.88 9.18 -6.28
N ALA A 191 7.71 8.15 -5.46
CA ALA A 191 6.75 8.17 -4.37
C ALA A 191 7.10 9.23 -3.31
N GLN A 192 8.37 9.38 -2.93
CA GLN A 192 8.79 10.42 -1.99
C GLN A 192 8.62 11.84 -2.54
N ALA A 193 8.81 12.04 -3.85
CA ALA A 193 8.55 13.32 -4.50
C ALA A 193 7.07 13.71 -4.45
N LEU A 194 6.16 12.72 -4.53
CA LEU A 194 4.72 12.93 -4.52
C LEU A 194 4.14 13.03 -3.10
N LEU A 195 4.58 12.18 -2.19
CA LEU A 195 3.97 11.95 -0.87
C LEU A 195 4.74 12.62 0.28
N GLY A 196 5.93 13.15 0.02
CA GLY A 196 6.81 13.71 1.03
C GLY A 196 7.73 12.66 1.68
N PRO A 197 8.25 12.91 2.89
CA PRO A 197 9.34 12.14 3.49
C PRO A 197 8.85 10.81 4.12
N ILE A 198 8.19 9.97 3.30
CA ILE A 198 7.85 8.60 3.69
C ILE A 198 9.11 7.72 3.75
N GLU A 199 9.06 6.63 4.52
CA GLU A 199 10.18 5.69 4.55
C GLU A 199 10.34 4.95 3.22
N GLY A 200 11.57 4.87 2.74
CA GLY A 200 11.92 4.19 1.47
C GLY A 200 12.82 2.99 1.70
N ALA A 201 12.35 1.80 1.37
CA ALA A 201 13.15 0.59 1.36
C ALA A 201 13.59 0.25 -0.08
N ILE A 202 14.74 0.77 -0.52
CA ILE A 202 15.29 0.45 -1.84
C ILE A 202 15.89 -0.96 -1.78
N VAL A 203 15.32 -1.90 -2.54
CA VAL A 203 15.76 -3.30 -2.59
C VAL A 203 16.50 -3.64 -3.90
N LYS A 204 16.40 -2.77 -4.90
CA LYS A 204 17.16 -2.88 -6.15
C LYS A 204 17.39 -1.49 -6.78
N TRP A 205 18.38 -1.40 -7.67
CA TRP A 205 18.75 -0.19 -8.41
C TRP A 205 18.62 -0.45 -9.89
N SER A 206 17.87 0.37 -10.58
CA SER A 206 17.55 0.23 -11.99
C SER A 206 18.76 0.51 -12.88
N TYR A 207 18.95 -0.34 -13.87
CA TYR A 207 19.77 -0.07 -15.06
C TYR A 207 18.91 0.12 -16.32
N GLY A 208 17.60 -0.07 -16.19
CA GLY A 208 16.59 0.07 -17.23
C GLY A 208 15.39 -0.85 -16.96
N PHE A 209 14.44 -0.87 -17.90
CA PHE A 209 13.14 -1.55 -17.73
C PHE A 209 13.25 -3.05 -17.41
N HIS A 210 14.30 -3.75 -17.87
CA HIS A 210 14.52 -5.19 -17.72
C HIS A 210 15.84 -5.54 -17.01
N SER A 211 16.50 -4.58 -16.36
CA SER A 211 17.80 -4.83 -15.75
C SER A 211 17.99 -4.03 -14.47
N ALA A 212 18.53 -4.68 -13.44
CA ALA A 212 18.81 -4.06 -12.15
C ALA A 212 19.98 -4.72 -11.42
N ARG A 213 20.63 -3.96 -10.55
CA ARG A 213 21.40 -4.50 -9.42
C ARG A 213 20.43 -4.69 -8.26
N THR A 214 20.39 -5.87 -7.67
CA THR A 214 19.44 -6.22 -6.62
C THR A 214 20.11 -6.65 -5.32
N LEU A 215 19.45 -6.46 -4.20
CA LEU A 215 19.76 -7.17 -2.96
C LEU A 215 19.40 -8.65 -3.09
N THR A 216 19.98 -9.48 -2.22
CA THR A 216 19.47 -10.84 -2.02
C THR A 216 18.11 -10.79 -1.31
N PRO A 217 17.25 -11.83 -1.44
CA PRO A 217 15.96 -11.87 -0.77
C PRO A 217 16.02 -11.66 0.75
N GLU A 218 17.04 -12.22 1.40
CA GLU A 218 17.25 -12.06 2.85
C GLU A 218 17.58 -10.59 3.20
N ALA A 219 18.53 -9.97 2.50
CA ALA A 219 18.92 -8.59 2.73
C ALA A 219 17.78 -7.59 2.42
N SER A 220 16.90 -7.91 1.45
CA SER A 220 15.71 -7.10 1.19
C SER A 220 14.69 -7.18 2.35
N CYS A 221 14.45 -8.38 2.87
CA CYS A 221 13.59 -8.58 4.03
C CYS A 221 14.07 -7.79 5.25
N ASP A 222 15.38 -7.80 5.54
CA ASP A 222 15.94 -7.03 6.66
C ASP A 222 15.72 -5.54 6.46
N ARG A 223 15.95 -5.03 5.26
CA ARG A 223 15.75 -3.62 4.93
C ARG A 223 14.29 -3.20 5.05
N ILE A 224 13.36 -4.02 4.57
CA ILE A 224 11.92 -3.76 4.63
C ILE A 224 11.43 -3.80 6.08
N ARG A 225 11.90 -4.76 6.88
CA ARG A 225 11.56 -4.87 8.31
C ARG A 225 11.93 -3.59 9.08
N GLU A 226 13.15 -3.11 8.90
CA GLU A 226 13.60 -1.89 9.57
C GLU A 226 12.85 -0.64 9.07
N ALA A 227 12.62 -0.52 7.76
CA ALA A 227 11.84 0.59 7.21
C ALA A 227 10.38 0.58 7.70
N ALA A 228 9.72 -0.58 7.74
CA ALA A 228 8.35 -0.70 8.24
C ALA A 228 8.25 -0.34 9.74
N LYS A 229 9.21 -0.77 10.55
CA LYS A 229 9.30 -0.40 11.96
C LYS A 229 9.47 1.11 12.14
N ALA A 230 10.38 1.73 11.39
CA ALA A 230 10.60 3.18 11.44
C ALA A 230 9.36 3.95 10.96
N ALA A 231 8.75 3.52 9.85
CA ALA A 231 7.56 4.14 9.27
C ALA A 231 6.37 4.16 10.23
N VAL A 232 6.04 3.00 10.81
CA VAL A 232 4.94 2.87 11.77
C VAL A 232 5.21 3.68 13.04
N GLY A 233 6.45 3.70 13.52
CA GLY A 233 6.86 4.53 14.66
C GLY A 233 6.72 6.03 14.43
N ARG A 234 6.88 6.49 13.18
CA ARG A 234 6.80 7.92 12.80
C ARG A 234 5.50 8.28 12.07
N ARG A 235 4.51 7.38 11.97
CA ARG A 235 3.28 7.58 11.18
C ARG A 235 2.55 8.88 11.45
N ALA A 236 2.53 9.35 12.69
CA ALA A 236 1.91 10.61 13.07
C ALA A 236 2.53 11.85 12.41
N GLN A 237 3.72 11.73 11.84
CA GLN A 237 4.41 12.80 11.10
C GLN A 237 4.05 12.78 9.60
N MET A 238 3.42 11.70 9.11
CA MET A 238 3.04 11.53 7.72
C MET A 238 1.72 12.23 7.44
N LYS A 239 1.59 12.78 6.23
CA LYS A 239 0.37 13.47 5.81
C LYS A 239 -0.39 12.62 4.79
N PRO A 240 -1.71 12.46 4.93
CA PRO A 240 -2.53 11.84 3.89
C PRO A 240 -2.43 12.62 2.57
N TYR A 241 -2.31 11.90 1.45
CA TYR A 241 -2.31 12.49 0.11
C TYR A 241 -3.74 12.72 -0.35
N VAL A 242 -4.28 13.91 -0.05
CA VAL A 242 -5.67 14.28 -0.32
C VAL A 242 -5.76 15.10 -1.60
N LEU A 243 -6.53 14.63 -2.56
CA LEU A 243 -6.79 15.36 -3.81
C LEU A 243 -7.91 16.38 -3.63
N THR A 244 -7.81 17.47 -4.38
CA THR A 244 -8.93 18.40 -4.56
C THR A 244 -10.02 17.77 -5.40
N THR A 245 -11.28 17.99 -5.04
CA THR A 245 -12.46 17.50 -5.76
C THR A 245 -13.12 18.63 -6.58
N PRO A 246 -13.76 18.31 -7.72
CA PRO A 246 -13.83 16.99 -8.35
C PRO A 246 -12.45 16.49 -8.80
N VAL A 247 -12.24 15.15 -8.78
CA VAL A 247 -10.99 14.54 -9.22
C VAL A 247 -11.04 14.34 -10.73
N THR A 248 -10.07 14.91 -11.44
CA THR A 248 -9.91 14.71 -12.88
C THR A 248 -8.97 13.52 -13.10
N LEU A 249 -9.46 12.50 -13.79
CA LEU A 249 -8.69 11.36 -14.27
C LEU A 249 -8.45 11.52 -15.76
N ASP A 250 -7.19 11.61 -16.18
CA ASP A 250 -6.80 11.51 -17.58
C ASP A 250 -6.11 10.16 -17.79
N VAL A 251 -6.57 9.40 -18.78
CA VAL A 251 -5.98 8.12 -19.18
C VAL A 251 -5.54 8.17 -20.63
N ARG A 252 -4.25 7.89 -20.87
CA ARG A 252 -3.70 7.75 -22.21
C ARG A 252 -3.44 6.29 -22.53
N PHE A 253 -4.06 5.80 -23.59
CA PHE A 253 -3.91 4.44 -24.09
C PHE A 253 -2.77 4.33 -25.10
N LYS A 254 -2.20 3.15 -25.26
CA LYS A 254 -1.24 2.82 -26.33
C LYS A 254 -1.93 2.64 -27.68
N SER A 255 -3.23 2.30 -27.68
CA SER A 255 -4.08 2.19 -28.87
C SER A 255 -5.17 3.26 -28.87
N TYR A 256 -5.64 3.67 -30.06
CA TYR A 256 -6.69 4.68 -30.19
C TYR A 256 -8.10 4.14 -29.93
N ARG A 257 -8.36 2.84 -30.16
CA ARG A 257 -9.69 2.25 -30.06
C ARG A 257 -10.34 2.40 -28.69
N PRO A 258 -9.65 2.20 -27.55
CA PRO A 258 -10.28 2.39 -26.25
C PRO A 258 -10.77 3.82 -26.03
N SER A 259 -10.01 4.84 -26.44
CA SER A 259 -10.42 6.24 -26.27
C SER A 259 -11.66 6.58 -27.14
N GLU A 260 -11.76 6.00 -28.31
CA GLU A 260 -12.91 6.17 -29.20
C GLU A 260 -14.17 5.55 -28.60
N VAL A 261 -14.12 4.26 -28.24
CA VAL A 261 -15.30 3.52 -27.74
C VAL A 261 -15.76 4.07 -26.37
N LEU A 262 -14.84 4.39 -25.48
CA LEU A 262 -15.18 4.98 -24.16
C LEU A 262 -15.84 6.34 -24.30
N SER A 263 -15.53 7.12 -25.36
CA SER A 263 -16.17 8.43 -25.59
C SER A 263 -17.66 8.34 -25.97
N TYR A 264 -18.18 7.16 -26.25
CA TYR A 264 -19.62 6.96 -26.43
C TYR A 264 -20.39 7.02 -25.10
N LEU A 265 -19.69 6.93 -23.97
CA LEU A 265 -20.28 7.16 -22.64
C LEU A 265 -20.39 8.67 -22.39
N PRO A 266 -21.59 9.21 -22.06
CA PRO A 266 -21.79 10.65 -21.86
C PRO A 266 -20.92 11.28 -20.76
N ILE A 267 -20.36 10.46 -19.86
CA ILE A 267 -19.51 10.87 -18.74
C ILE A 267 -18.02 10.96 -19.11
N VAL A 268 -17.65 10.56 -20.36
CA VAL A 268 -16.27 10.48 -20.82
C VAL A 268 -16.02 11.53 -21.90
N GLU A 269 -15.01 12.34 -21.71
CA GLU A 269 -14.49 13.30 -22.70
C GLU A 269 -13.29 12.65 -23.41
N ARG A 270 -13.34 12.55 -24.75
CA ARG A 270 -12.16 12.19 -25.55
C ARG A 270 -11.31 13.43 -25.74
N THR A 271 -10.10 13.47 -25.18
CA THR A 271 -9.23 14.65 -25.20
C THR A 271 -8.24 14.65 -26.37
N ASP A 272 -7.87 13.48 -26.87
CA ASP A 272 -7.10 13.29 -28.12
C ASP A 272 -7.37 11.89 -28.71
N ALA A 273 -6.63 11.51 -29.77
CA ALA A 273 -6.81 10.21 -30.44
C ALA A 273 -6.61 9.01 -29.51
N HIS A 274 -5.82 9.16 -28.44
CA HIS A 274 -5.44 8.08 -27.53
C HIS A 274 -5.90 8.32 -26.09
N SER A 275 -6.52 9.45 -25.78
CA SER A 275 -6.73 9.88 -24.40
C SER A 275 -8.19 10.18 -24.09
N ILE A 276 -8.58 9.85 -22.87
CA ILE A 276 -9.87 10.22 -22.31
C ILE A 276 -9.68 11.01 -21.03
N ARG A 277 -10.72 11.76 -20.66
CA ARG A 277 -10.89 12.43 -19.38
C ARG A 277 -12.21 11.99 -18.73
N PHE A 278 -12.14 11.67 -17.45
CA PHE A 278 -13.28 11.47 -16.56
C PHE A 278 -13.17 12.42 -15.38
N ARG A 279 -14.31 12.95 -14.90
CA ARG A 279 -14.37 13.81 -13.71
C ARG A 279 -15.23 13.12 -12.65
N GLY A 280 -14.55 12.50 -11.69
CA GLY A 280 -15.19 11.88 -10.54
C GLY A 280 -15.50 12.91 -9.45
N LYS A 281 -16.62 12.75 -8.77
CA LYS A 281 -16.97 13.62 -7.64
C LYS A 281 -15.95 13.51 -6.50
N ASP A 282 -15.31 12.35 -6.37
CA ASP A 282 -14.27 12.03 -5.38
C ASP A 282 -13.34 10.91 -5.92
N MET A 283 -12.32 10.55 -5.13
CA MET A 283 -11.36 9.50 -5.51
C MET A 283 -12.01 8.11 -5.61
N ILE A 284 -13.06 7.82 -4.84
CA ILE A 284 -13.74 6.51 -4.87
C ILE A 284 -14.49 6.32 -6.19
N GLU A 285 -15.21 7.33 -6.66
CA GLU A 285 -15.85 7.27 -7.98
C GLU A 285 -14.81 7.18 -9.09
N THR A 286 -13.71 7.91 -8.95
CA THR A 286 -12.61 7.94 -9.92
C THR A 286 -11.94 6.57 -10.05
N ILE A 287 -11.63 5.90 -8.94
CA ILE A 287 -10.97 4.59 -9.02
C ILE A 287 -11.92 3.50 -9.55
N ARG A 288 -13.21 3.55 -9.20
CA ARG A 288 -14.21 2.62 -9.77
C ARG A 288 -14.34 2.76 -11.28
N PHE A 289 -14.24 3.99 -11.79
CA PHE A 289 -14.23 4.22 -13.22
C PHE A 289 -12.94 3.66 -13.87
N LEU A 290 -11.77 3.88 -13.25
CA LEU A 290 -10.52 3.31 -13.76
C LEU A 290 -10.55 1.78 -13.73
N GLU A 291 -11.07 1.16 -12.67
CA GLU A 291 -11.29 -0.29 -12.58
C GLU A 291 -12.19 -0.81 -13.69
N PHE A 292 -13.29 -0.11 -13.99
CA PHE A 292 -14.13 -0.45 -15.13
C PHE A 292 -13.35 -0.41 -16.44
N VAL A 293 -12.56 0.65 -16.68
CA VAL A 293 -11.79 0.84 -17.92
C VAL A 293 -10.73 -0.25 -18.11
N THR A 294 -10.13 -0.72 -17.03
CA THR A 294 -9.01 -1.68 -17.08
C THR A 294 -9.45 -3.15 -16.98
N ASN A 295 -10.65 -3.43 -16.45
CA ASN A 295 -11.11 -4.79 -16.19
C ASN A 295 -12.39 -5.19 -16.95
N TYR A 296 -13.01 -4.28 -17.72
CA TYR A 296 -14.20 -4.63 -18.49
C TYR A 296 -13.81 -5.49 -19.71
N GLU A 297 -14.41 -6.67 -19.79
CA GLU A 297 -14.31 -7.57 -20.94
C GLU A 297 -15.70 -7.96 -21.42
N PRO A 298 -16.00 -7.82 -22.75
CA PRO A 298 -17.32 -8.19 -23.30
C PRO A 298 -17.69 -9.66 -23.14
N GLY A 299 -16.72 -10.52 -22.88
CA GLY A 299 -16.90 -11.96 -22.73
C GLY A 299 -16.84 -12.46 -21.29
N LEU A 300 -17.23 -11.62 -20.31
CA LEU A 300 -17.24 -12.03 -18.90
C LEU A 300 -18.03 -13.31 -18.68
N THR A 301 -17.33 -14.42 -18.67
CA THR A 301 -17.83 -15.73 -18.24
C THR A 301 -17.00 -16.16 -17.04
N PRO A 302 -17.62 -16.82 -16.02
CA PRO A 302 -16.91 -17.37 -14.89
C PRO A 302 -15.85 -18.38 -15.30
#